data_4694d302856b4f2af14481d61cb30981
#
_entry.id   4694d302856b4f2af14481d61cb30981
#
_cell.length_a   1.000
_cell.length_b   1.000
_cell.length_c   1.000
_cell.angle_alpha   90.00
_cell.angle_beta   90.00
_cell.angle_gamma   90.00
#
_symmetry.space_group_name_H-M   'P 1'
#
loop_
_entity.id
_entity.type
_entity.pdbx_description
1 polymer ?
#
loop_
_entity_poly.entity_id
_entity_poly.type
_entity_poly.pdbx_seq_one_letter_code
_entity_poly.pdbx_strand_id
1 'polypeptide(L)'
;MPCLRTSRRRFLAVLSIACLPVSTFAAEEPVKLPFEFDAARDPASDLDVALRIARAASRRVLMVVGGEWSSSSRALDRFFTANPDLKRYRDANYVWLKVNWSAENHNEAFLRRYPAIKGYPHLFVLDSGGRLLHSQDTEELETTKNYDPAAMRAFLVKWAR
;
A
#
# COMPACT_ATOMS: atom_id res chain seq x y z
N MET A 1 36.59 76.49 -41.13
CA MET A 1 35.48 76.05 -40.27
C MET A 1 35.32 74.53 -40.50
N PRO A 2 35.74 73.67 -39.60
CA PRO A 2 35.67 72.23 -39.80
C PRO A 2 34.42 71.68 -39.15
N CYS A 3 33.71 70.86 -39.88
CA CYS A 3 32.53 70.13 -39.49
C CYS A 3 32.85 68.89 -38.63
N LEU A 4 32.31 68.85 -37.44
CA LEU A 4 32.47 67.72 -36.51
C LEU A 4 31.57 66.56 -36.91
N ARG A 5 32.17 65.42 -37.21
CA ARG A 5 31.51 64.17 -37.60
C ARG A 5 31.37 63.31 -36.33
N THR A 6 30.16 63.23 -35.79
CA THR A 6 29.82 62.45 -34.59
C THR A 6 29.61 60.98 -34.99
N SER A 7 30.53 60.13 -34.60
CA SER A 7 30.44 58.66 -34.76
C SER A 7 29.56 58.07 -33.69
N ARG A 8 28.39 57.54 -34.05
CA ARG A 8 27.54 56.74 -33.15
C ARG A 8 28.03 55.29 -33.13
N ARG A 9 28.73 54.92 -32.07
CA ARG A 9 29.04 53.51 -31.78
C ARG A 9 27.78 52.82 -31.25
N ARG A 10 27.24 51.87 -32.06
CA ARG A 10 26.20 50.95 -31.63
C ARG A 10 26.79 49.86 -30.78
N PHE A 11 26.49 49.84 -29.49
CA PHE A 11 26.75 48.69 -28.60
C PHE A 11 25.73 47.62 -28.87
N LEU A 12 26.14 46.50 -29.44
CA LEU A 12 25.37 45.26 -29.52
C LEU A 12 25.47 44.59 -28.17
N ALA A 13 24.39 44.63 -27.37
CA ALA A 13 24.28 43.82 -26.18
C ALA A 13 23.95 42.36 -26.57
N VAL A 14 24.92 41.48 -26.40
CA VAL A 14 24.68 40.03 -26.59
C VAL A 14 24.03 39.52 -25.34
N LEU A 15 22.74 39.20 -25.47
CA LEU A 15 21.91 38.60 -24.41
C LEU A 15 22.25 37.11 -24.37
N SER A 16 23.11 36.65 -23.44
CA SER A 16 23.38 35.23 -23.19
C SER A 16 22.21 34.61 -22.43
N ILE A 17 21.39 33.83 -23.13
CA ILE A 17 20.35 33.02 -22.51
C ILE A 17 21.04 31.82 -21.84
N ALA A 18 21.13 31.84 -20.50
CA ALA A 18 21.58 30.70 -19.70
C ALA A 18 20.47 29.63 -19.73
N CYS A 19 20.71 28.55 -20.47
CA CYS A 19 19.85 27.38 -20.49
C CYS A 19 20.09 26.59 -19.18
N LEU A 20 19.19 26.73 -18.20
CA LEU A 20 19.21 25.93 -16.99
C LEU A 20 18.79 24.49 -17.34
N PRO A 21 19.50 23.45 -16.86
CA PRO A 21 19.07 22.09 -17.06
C PRO A 21 17.76 21.85 -16.29
N VAL A 22 16.68 21.57 -17.01
CA VAL A 22 15.43 21.07 -16.43
C VAL A 22 15.73 19.65 -15.97
N SER A 23 15.92 19.47 -14.65
CA SER A 23 15.98 18.13 -14.06
C SER A 23 14.60 17.48 -14.24
N THR A 24 14.48 16.60 -15.21
CA THR A 24 13.34 15.70 -15.34
C THR A 24 13.32 14.78 -14.14
N PHE A 25 12.48 15.09 -13.16
CA PHE A 25 12.08 14.09 -12.17
C PHE A 25 11.37 12.98 -12.95
N ALA A 26 12.05 11.84 -13.08
CA ALA A 26 11.40 10.63 -13.52
C ALA A 26 10.25 10.36 -12.54
N ALA A 27 9.02 10.40 -13.04
CA ALA A 27 7.86 9.99 -12.25
C ALA A 27 8.04 8.51 -11.93
N GLU A 28 8.33 8.21 -10.67
CA GLU A 28 8.45 6.85 -10.17
C GLU A 28 7.07 6.19 -10.37
N GLU A 29 7.02 5.12 -11.17
CA GLU A 29 5.79 4.36 -11.41
C GLU A 29 5.16 4.00 -10.06
N PRO A 30 3.82 4.17 -9.89
CA PRO A 30 3.17 3.89 -8.62
C PRO A 30 3.34 2.40 -8.28
N VAL A 31 4.09 2.12 -7.22
CA VAL A 31 4.28 0.75 -6.74
C VAL A 31 2.91 0.17 -6.40
N LYS A 32 2.50 -0.86 -7.14
CA LYS A 32 1.24 -1.57 -6.90
C LYS A 32 1.41 -2.55 -5.76
N LEU A 33 0.46 -2.55 -4.83
CA LEU A 33 0.39 -3.57 -3.79
C LEU A 33 0.09 -4.94 -4.40
N PRO A 34 0.62 -6.03 -3.81
CA PRO A 34 0.42 -7.36 -4.33
C PRO A 34 -1.05 -7.80 -4.23
N PHE A 35 -1.55 -8.43 -5.28
CA PHE A 35 -2.85 -9.12 -5.26
C PHE A 35 -2.75 -10.54 -4.71
N GLU A 36 -1.57 -11.14 -4.79
CA GLU A 36 -1.26 -12.51 -4.37
C GLU A 36 -0.18 -12.49 -3.29
N PHE A 37 -0.01 -13.61 -2.60
CA PHE A 37 1.08 -13.78 -1.66
C PHE A 37 2.35 -14.10 -2.44
N ASP A 38 3.33 -13.22 -2.39
CA ASP A 38 4.58 -13.32 -3.14
C ASP A 38 5.78 -13.34 -2.18
N ALA A 39 6.52 -14.46 -2.18
CA ALA A 39 7.69 -14.67 -1.34
C ALA A 39 8.89 -13.76 -1.70
N ALA A 40 8.92 -13.22 -2.91
CA ALA A 40 10.01 -12.34 -3.38
C ALA A 40 9.84 -10.87 -2.95
N ARG A 41 8.66 -10.49 -2.45
CA ARG A 41 8.38 -9.10 -2.05
C ARG A 41 8.92 -8.78 -0.66
N ASP A 42 9.32 -7.53 -0.49
CA ASP A 42 9.66 -6.97 0.83
C ASP A 42 8.41 -6.38 1.49
N PRO A 43 7.89 -7.00 2.58
CA PRO A 43 6.68 -6.55 3.25
C PRO A 43 6.84 -5.19 3.94
N ALA A 44 8.06 -4.75 4.25
CA ALA A 44 8.27 -3.43 4.83
C ALA A 44 8.05 -2.34 3.78
N SER A 45 8.61 -2.50 2.59
CA SER A 45 8.38 -1.60 1.46
C SER A 45 6.90 -1.57 1.04
N ASP A 46 6.23 -2.73 1.00
CA ASP A 46 4.81 -2.81 0.68
C ASP A 46 3.94 -2.12 1.72
N LEU A 47 4.29 -2.26 3.01
CA LEU A 47 3.60 -1.55 4.09
C LEU A 47 3.76 -0.03 3.96
N ASP A 48 4.95 0.46 3.62
CA ASP A 48 5.16 1.90 3.41
C ASP A 48 4.28 2.45 2.28
N VAL A 49 4.12 1.70 1.19
CA VAL A 49 3.18 2.03 0.11
C VAL A 49 1.74 2.03 0.62
N ALA A 50 1.33 0.97 1.34
CA ALA A 50 -0.02 0.86 1.88
C ALA A 50 -0.35 2.02 2.83
N LEU A 51 0.59 2.43 3.68
CA LEU A 51 0.42 3.55 4.61
C LEU A 51 0.31 4.90 3.89
N ARG A 52 1.07 5.12 2.81
CA ARG A 52 0.91 6.34 1.98
C ARG A 52 -0.49 6.41 1.37
N ILE A 53 -0.97 5.30 0.79
CA ILE A 53 -2.33 5.21 0.24
C ILE A 53 -3.39 5.41 1.33
N ALA A 54 -3.21 4.78 2.49
CA ALA A 54 -4.13 4.87 3.62
C ALA A 54 -4.27 6.30 4.14
N ARG A 55 -3.15 7.02 4.28
CA ARG A 55 -3.16 8.45 4.65
C ARG A 55 -3.88 9.32 3.64
N ALA A 56 -3.53 9.17 2.35
CA ALA A 56 -4.12 9.98 1.27
C ALA A 56 -5.63 9.77 1.13
N ALA A 57 -6.12 8.54 1.38
CA ALA A 57 -7.52 8.18 1.22
C ALA A 57 -8.31 8.15 2.55
N SER A 58 -7.71 8.54 3.69
CA SER A 58 -8.30 8.46 5.02
C SER A 58 -8.82 7.05 5.35
N ARG A 59 -8.06 6.01 4.99
CA ARG A 59 -8.36 4.60 5.25
C ARG A 59 -7.42 4.01 6.30
N ARG A 60 -7.76 2.84 6.80
CA ARG A 60 -6.85 1.98 7.57
C ARG A 60 -6.12 1.00 6.65
N VAL A 61 -5.12 0.31 7.18
CA VAL A 61 -4.50 -0.83 6.48
C VAL A 61 -5.06 -2.11 7.09
N LEU A 62 -5.54 -3.02 6.23
CA LEU A 62 -5.90 -4.38 6.61
C LEU A 62 -4.84 -5.31 6.00
N MET A 63 -3.89 -5.69 6.85
CA MET A 63 -2.78 -6.55 6.46
C MET A 63 -3.15 -8.01 6.69
N VAL A 64 -3.03 -8.81 5.65
CA VAL A 64 -3.29 -10.25 5.65
C VAL A 64 -1.96 -10.98 5.56
N VAL A 65 -1.65 -11.77 6.58
CA VAL A 65 -0.48 -12.65 6.57
C VAL A 65 -0.91 -14.06 6.24
N GLY A 66 -0.30 -14.65 5.22
CA GLY A 66 -0.65 -15.99 4.76
C GLY A 66 0.21 -16.42 3.57
N GLY A 67 -0.29 -17.35 2.78
CA GLY A 67 0.42 -17.86 1.60
C GLY A 67 -0.48 -18.65 0.68
N GLU A 68 -0.06 -18.79 -0.58
CA GLU A 68 -0.80 -19.57 -1.58
C GLU A 68 -0.86 -21.08 -1.26
N TRP A 69 0.04 -21.57 -0.40
CA TRP A 69 0.01 -22.94 0.11
C TRP A 69 -1.20 -23.21 1.03
N SER A 70 -1.71 -22.19 1.70
CA SER A 70 -2.82 -22.28 2.67
C SER A 70 -4.17 -22.32 1.97
N SER A 71 -4.95 -23.39 2.20
CA SER A 71 -6.33 -23.49 1.71
C SER A 71 -7.24 -22.41 2.29
N SER A 72 -7.04 -22.02 3.55
CA SER A 72 -7.80 -20.98 4.24
C SER A 72 -7.47 -19.59 3.70
N SER A 73 -6.20 -19.31 3.35
CA SER A 73 -5.82 -18.05 2.69
C SER A 73 -6.53 -17.90 1.34
N ARG A 74 -6.55 -18.97 0.52
CA ARG A 74 -7.30 -18.99 -0.74
C ARG A 74 -8.82 -18.93 -0.53
N ALA A 75 -9.32 -19.50 0.56
CA ALA A 75 -10.74 -19.42 0.91
C ALA A 75 -11.16 -17.98 1.26
N LEU A 76 -10.30 -17.20 1.92
CA LEU A 76 -10.53 -15.79 2.21
C LEU A 76 -10.68 -14.95 0.92
N ASP A 77 -9.84 -15.19 -0.08
CA ASP A 77 -9.94 -14.51 -1.38
C ASP A 77 -11.25 -14.87 -2.10
N ARG A 78 -11.59 -16.17 -2.13
CA ARG A 78 -12.86 -16.62 -2.72
C ARG A 78 -14.05 -16.06 -1.98
N PHE A 79 -13.98 -15.96 -0.64
CA PHE A 79 -15.05 -15.37 0.17
C PHE A 79 -15.34 -13.93 -0.23
N PHE A 80 -14.31 -13.07 -0.37
CA PHE A 80 -14.53 -11.69 -0.82
C PHE A 80 -14.98 -11.61 -2.28
N THR A 81 -14.56 -12.54 -3.13
CA THR A 81 -15.06 -12.62 -4.51
C THR A 81 -16.54 -12.97 -4.55
N ALA A 82 -16.98 -13.90 -3.70
CA ALA A 82 -18.38 -14.33 -3.59
C ALA A 82 -19.28 -13.32 -2.85
N ASN A 83 -18.69 -12.37 -2.10
CA ASN A 83 -19.41 -11.36 -1.32
C ASN A 83 -18.99 -9.93 -1.77
N PRO A 84 -19.44 -9.47 -2.95
CA PRO A 84 -18.98 -8.21 -3.55
C PRO A 84 -19.32 -6.99 -2.69
N ASP A 85 -20.37 -7.02 -1.88
CA ASP A 85 -20.73 -5.94 -0.96
C ASP A 85 -19.72 -5.81 0.17
N LEU A 86 -19.28 -6.93 0.76
CA LEU A 86 -18.24 -6.94 1.78
C LEU A 86 -16.89 -6.54 1.19
N LYS A 87 -16.59 -6.98 -0.03
CA LYS A 87 -15.41 -6.55 -0.75
C LYS A 87 -15.40 -5.04 -0.97
N ARG A 88 -16.51 -4.46 -1.46
CA ARG A 88 -16.64 -3.00 -1.63
C ARG A 88 -16.47 -2.24 -0.31
N TYR A 89 -17.10 -2.75 0.76
CA TYR A 89 -16.98 -2.14 2.09
C TYR A 89 -15.53 -2.17 2.59
N ARG A 90 -14.85 -3.33 2.47
CA ARG A 90 -13.43 -3.47 2.79
C ARG A 90 -12.60 -2.46 2.00
N ASP A 91 -12.74 -2.43 0.68
CA ASP A 91 -11.93 -1.60 -0.22
C ASP A 91 -12.19 -0.10 -0.02
N ALA A 92 -13.39 0.29 0.44
CA ALA A 92 -13.71 1.68 0.77
C ALA A 92 -13.07 2.16 2.08
N ASN A 93 -12.87 1.26 3.05
CA ASN A 93 -12.41 1.61 4.40
C ASN A 93 -10.97 1.21 4.69
N TYR A 94 -10.42 0.29 3.90
CA TYR A 94 -9.10 -0.29 4.12
C TYR A 94 -8.26 -0.31 2.85
N VAL A 95 -6.96 -0.22 3.04
CA VAL A 95 -5.97 -0.65 2.07
C VAL A 95 -5.66 -2.11 2.36
N TRP A 96 -5.95 -2.99 1.40
CA TRP A 96 -5.72 -4.42 1.51
C TRP A 96 -4.26 -4.73 1.18
N LEU A 97 -3.51 -5.23 2.15
CA LEU A 97 -2.09 -5.57 2.02
C LEU A 97 -1.89 -7.06 2.28
N LYS A 98 -1.38 -7.81 1.31
CA LYS A 98 -0.96 -9.20 1.48
C LYS A 98 0.51 -9.28 1.86
N VAL A 99 0.82 -10.06 2.88
CA VAL A 99 2.19 -10.37 3.32
C VAL A 99 2.37 -11.87 3.28
N ASN A 100 3.33 -12.31 2.47
CA ASN A 100 3.64 -13.74 2.36
C ASN A 100 4.26 -14.28 3.65
N TRP A 101 3.81 -15.47 4.02
CA TRP A 101 4.49 -16.39 4.93
C TRP A 101 4.48 -17.77 4.27
N SER A 102 5.65 -18.30 3.95
CA SER A 102 5.81 -19.60 3.30
C SER A 102 7.14 -20.22 3.69
N ALA A 103 7.37 -21.47 3.28
CA ALA A 103 8.64 -22.15 3.51
C ALA A 103 9.84 -21.44 2.86
N GLU A 104 9.59 -20.74 1.73
CA GLU A 104 10.61 -19.98 1.01
C GLU A 104 10.95 -18.66 1.69
N ASN A 105 9.96 -18.05 2.38
CA ASN A 105 10.15 -16.78 3.08
C ASN A 105 9.13 -16.61 4.20
N HIS A 106 9.60 -16.75 5.44
CA HIS A 106 8.79 -16.57 6.65
C HIS A 106 8.59 -15.09 7.02
N ASN A 107 9.31 -14.16 6.42
CA ASN A 107 9.28 -12.73 6.75
C ASN A 107 9.43 -12.44 8.27
N GLU A 108 10.21 -13.22 8.99
CA GLU A 108 10.33 -13.19 10.45
C GLU A 108 10.75 -11.83 11.00
N ALA A 109 11.73 -11.18 10.35
CA ALA A 109 12.23 -9.87 10.78
C ALA A 109 11.14 -8.80 10.75
N PHE A 110 10.23 -8.89 9.77
CA PHE A 110 9.08 -8.04 9.65
C PHE A 110 7.99 -8.40 10.66
N LEU A 111 7.62 -9.69 10.74
CA LEU A 111 6.49 -10.18 11.54
C LEU A 111 6.75 -10.12 13.06
N ARG A 112 8.01 -10.15 13.51
CA ARG A 112 8.36 -9.96 14.93
C ARG A 112 7.85 -8.67 15.56
N ARG A 113 7.48 -7.67 14.76
CA ARG A 113 6.92 -6.40 15.23
C ARG A 113 5.45 -6.51 15.64
N TYR A 114 4.83 -7.64 15.37
CA TYR A 114 3.41 -7.91 15.60
C TYR A 114 3.22 -9.04 16.60
N PRO A 115 2.01 -9.17 17.19
CA PRO A 115 1.68 -10.30 18.04
C PRO A 115 1.88 -11.64 17.32
N ALA A 116 2.15 -12.70 18.09
CA ALA A 116 2.32 -14.03 17.55
C ALA A 116 1.09 -14.50 16.78
N ILE A 117 1.32 -15.02 15.57
CA ILE A 117 0.30 -15.59 14.71
C ILE A 117 0.10 -17.06 15.09
N LYS A 118 -1.15 -17.44 15.34
CA LYS A 118 -1.52 -18.81 15.71
C LYS A 118 -1.92 -19.68 14.52
N GLY A 119 -2.48 -19.04 13.48
CA GLY A 119 -2.97 -19.70 12.28
C GLY A 119 -2.93 -18.78 11.07
N TYR A 120 -3.01 -19.34 9.86
CA TYR A 120 -2.97 -18.60 8.61
C TYR A 120 -4.23 -18.88 7.78
N PRO A 121 -4.84 -17.81 7.17
CA PRO A 121 -4.38 -16.43 7.21
C PRO A 121 -4.64 -15.78 8.57
N HIS A 122 -3.91 -14.69 8.86
CA HIS A 122 -4.11 -13.84 10.03
C HIS A 122 -4.30 -12.39 9.59
N LEU A 123 -5.16 -11.63 10.29
CA LEU A 123 -5.45 -10.24 9.94
C LEU A 123 -4.92 -9.28 10.99
N PHE A 124 -4.17 -8.26 10.54
CA PHE A 124 -3.80 -7.13 11.37
C PHE A 124 -4.46 -5.86 10.86
N VAL A 125 -5.12 -5.13 11.74
CA VAL A 125 -5.65 -3.80 11.44
C VAL A 125 -4.67 -2.76 11.93
N LEU A 126 -4.20 -1.90 11.02
CA LEU A 126 -3.30 -0.79 11.34
C LEU A 126 -4.00 0.54 11.06
N ASP A 127 -3.72 1.56 11.86
CA ASP A 127 -4.08 2.92 11.49
C ASP A 127 -3.20 3.43 10.33
N SER A 128 -3.51 4.61 9.81
CA SER A 128 -2.75 5.21 8.70
C SER A 128 -1.32 5.64 9.09
N GLY A 129 -0.99 5.63 10.37
CA GLY A 129 0.36 5.84 10.88
C GLY A 129 1.19 4.55 11.01
N GLY A 130 0.55 3.38 10.83
CA GLY A 130 1.19 2.06 10.96
C GLY A 130 1.10 1.47 12.38
N ARG A 131 0.37 2.11 13.30
CA ARG A 131 0.16 1.57 14.64
C ARG A 131 -0.86 0.43 14.59
N LEU A 132 -0.52 -0.69 15.21
CA LEU A 132 -1.43 -1.82 15.35
C LEU A 132 -2.64 -1.44 16.21
N LEU A 133 -3.83 -1.64 15.67
CA LEU A 133 -5.11 -1.44 16.35
C LEU A 133 -5.73 -2.76 16.79
N HIS A 134 -5.58 -3.82 15.99
CA HIS A 134 -6.15 -5.12 16.29
C HIS A 134 -5.41 -6.25 15.58
N SER A 135 -5.38 -7.41 16.25
CA SER A 135 -4.85 -8.67 15.73
C SER A 135 -6.00 -9.67 15.77
N GLN A 136 -6.42 -10.15 14.58
CA GLN A 136 -7.58 -11.01 14.41
C GLN A 136 -7.17 -12.39 13.92
N ASP A 137 -7.46 -13.38 14.72
CA ASP A 137 -7.44 -14.76 14.26
C ASP A 137 -8.64 -15.01 13.33
N THR A 138 -8.38 -15.52 12.14
CA THR A 138 -9.45 -15.70 11.15
C THR A 138 -10.38 -16.87 11.49
N GLU A 139 -9.97 -17.80 12.33
CA GLU A 139 -10.86 -18.88 12.83
C GLU A 139 -12.10 -18.31 13.54
N GLU A 140 -11.96 -17.16 14.22
CA GLU A 140 -13.07 -16.48 14.87
C GLU A 140 -14.09 -15.86 13.87
N LEU A 141 -13.73 -15.77 12.60
CA LEU A 141 -14.55 -15.25 11.52
C LEU A 141 -15.12 -16.39 10.63
N GLU A 142 -14.91 -17.64 11.03
CA GLU A 142 -15.28 -18.82 10.26
C GLU A 142 -16.47 -19.55 10.87
N THR A 143 -17.22 -20.23 10.01
CA THR A 143 -18.11 -21.32 10.38
C THR A 143 -17.40 -22.64 10.11
N THR A 144 -18.05 -23.78 10.38
CA THR A 144 -17.48 -25.12 10.11
C THR A 144 -17.13 -25.37 8.63
N LYS A 145 -17.60 -24.52 7.70
CA LYS A 145 -17.42 -24.74 6.26
C LYS A 145 -16.74 -23.58 5.51
N ASN A 146 -16.85 -22.35 6.02
CA ASN A 146 -16.36 -21.16 5.31
C ASN A 146 -16.35 -19.95 6.25
N TYR A 147 -15.88 -18.78 5.77
CA TYR A 147 -16.03 -17.51 6.48
C TYR A 147 -17.49 -17.13 6.64
N ASP A 148 -17.85 -16.61 7.82
CA ASP A 148 -19.19 -16.10 8.12
C ASP A 148 -19.33 -14.65 7.62
N PRO A 149 -20.26 -14.36 6.69
CA PRO A 149 -20.48 -13.00 6.21
C PRO A 149 -20.91 -12.02 7.30
N ALA A 150 -21.65 -12.46 8.32
CA ALA A 150 -22.09 -11.60 9.42
C ALA A 150 -20.93 -11.26 10.36
N ALA A 151 -20.13 -12.26 10.75
CA ALA A 151 -18.92 -12.05 11.56
C ALA A 151 -17.91 -11.18 10.84
N MET A 152 -17.64 -11.42 9.54
CA MET A 152 -16.74 -10.61 8.73
C MET A 152 -17.23 -9.16 8.61
N ARG A 153 -18.54 -8.95 8.38
CA ARG A 153 -19.13 -7.61 8.37
C ARG A 153 -18.94 -6.90 9.70
N ALA A 154 -19.26 -7.57 10.81
CA ALA A 154 -19.11 -7.00 12.15
C ALA A 154 -17.66 -6.59 12.43
N PHE A 155 -16.70 -7.45 12.08
CA PHE A 155 -15.27 -7.16 12.16
C PHE A 155 -14.89 -5.92 11.33
N LEU A 156 -15.25 -5.89 10.05
CA LEU A 156 -14.92 -4.77 9.16
C LEU A 156 -15.54 -3.46 9.65
N VAL A 157 -16.80 -3.47 10.11
CA VAL A 157 -17.49 -2.27 10.62
C VAL A 157 -16.86 -1.79 11.92
N LYS A 158 -16.56 -2.70 12.86
CA LYS A 158 -15.95 -2.36 14.14
C LYS A 158 -14.60 -1.66 13.99
N TRP A 159 -13.82 -2.06 13.01
CA TRP A 159 -12.47 -1.54 12.82
C TRP A 159 -12.35 -0.57 11.64
N ALA A 160 -13.44 -0.20 10.97
CA ALA A 160 -13.46 0.93 10.04
C ALA A 160 -13.39 2.27 10.81
N ARG A 161 -13.02 3.35 10.10
CA ARG A 161 -13.08 4.72 10.65
C ARG A 161 -14.50 5.22 10.67
#